data_a452f2e51ee2b7aa2fcba526f1abf2c1
#
_entry.id   a452f2e51ee2b7aa2fcba526f1abf2c1
#
_cell.length_a   1.000
_cell.length_b   1.000
_cell.length_c   1.000
_cell.angle_alpha   90.00
_cell.angle_beta   90.00
_cell.angle_gamma   90.00
#
_symmetry.space_group_name_H-M   'P 1'
#
loop_
_entity.id
_entity.type
_entity.pdbx_description
1 polymer ?
#
loop_
_entity_poly.entity_id
_entity_poly.type
_entity_poly.pdbx_seq_one_letter_code
_entity_poly.pdbx_strand_id
1 'polypeptide(L)'
;LEVLGGEVQRQCNGQASLIKQASKDYHCCRLHELYVLKDTETDYYGGKSQSVERGYKGKSRIIAHALKTLMSQSSKVFIMGHRNPDMDSLGASLGIHRVAASMGKESYIILDSYNEALISIAEDAKATGDYEFVSSDKALSLADETSLVVVVDTHRPGLVASMDVINKVNRIVVIDHHRRSEDALPNQLLSYMQSYASSASELVTEVVQYACDKKVLTKMEADALLAGIMVDTNRFAVKAGVRTFEAASWLRRAGADLEKVRSYFQSDADSFRTRAFCVAN
;
A
#
# COMPACT_ATOMS: atom_id res chain seq x y z
N LEU A 1 25.84 12.28 20.53
CA LEU A 1 25.16 10.97 20.51
C LEU A 1 24.22 10.78 21.72
N GLU A 2 24.60 11.25 22.93
CA GLU A 2 23.74 11.14 24.13
C GLU A 2 22.55 12.11 24.14
N VAL A 3 22.66 13.28 23.51
CA VAL A 3 21.58 14.28 23.48
C VAL A 3 20.46 13.90 22.51
N LEU A 4 20.76 13.21 21.44
CA LEU A 4 19.77 12.70 20.50
C LEU A 4 18.99 11.48 21.04
N GLY A 5 19.58 10.69 21.90
CA GLY A 5 18.94 9.53 22.55
C GLY A 5 17.78 9.92 23.47
N GLY A 6 17.85 11.08 24.12
CA GLY A 6 16.82 11.52 25.10
C GLY A 6 15.52 12.04 24.48
N GLU A 7 15.56 12.62 23.30
CA GLU A 7 14.39 13.16 22.60
C GLU A 7 13.65 12.06 21.83
N VAL A 8 14.40 11.16 21.21
CA VAL A 8 13.87 9.95 20.57
C VAL A 8 13.17 9.05 21.58
N GLN A 9 13.71 8.94 22.80
CA GLN A 9 13.13 8.13 23.89
C GLN A 9 11.75 8.67 24.35
N ARG A 10 11.51 9.97 24.29
CA ARG A 10 10.22 10.59 24.69
C ARG A 10 9.12 10.42 23.62
N GLN A 11 9.45 10.46 22.36
CA GLN A 11 8.50 10.17 21.28
C GLN A 11 8.13 8.69 21.20
N CYS A 12 9.02 7.81 21.61
CA CYS A 12 8.81 6.34 21.58
C CYS A 12 7.96 5.79 22.71
N ASN A 13 7.77 6.50 23.83
CA ASN A 13 7.09 5.95 25.02
C ASN A 13 5.60 5.63 24.81
N GLY A 14 4.91 6.24 23.84
CA GLY A 14 3.54 5.86 23.46
C GLY A 14 3.47 4.65 22.51
N GLN A 15 4.51 4.45 21.71
CA GLN A 15 4.60 3.37 20.71
C GLN A 15 5.33 2.13 21.23
N ALA A 16 6.11 2.27 22.30
CA ALA A 16 6.97 1.22 22.86
C ALA A 16 6.20 0.01 23.42
N SER A 17 4.93 0.15 23.82
CA SER A 17 4.13 -0.97 24.33
C SER A 17 3.71 -1.92 23.20
N LEU A 18 3.32 -1.41 22.05
CA LEU A 18 2.94 -2.19 20.86
C LEU A 18 4.13 -2.88 20.21
N ILE A 19 5.25 -2.18 20.16
CA ILE A 19 6.51 -2.70 19.62
C ILE A 19 7.12 -3.75 20.56
N LYS A 20 7.01 -3.61 21.89
CA LYS A 20 7.47 -4.62 22.87
C LYS A 20 6.70 -5.94 22.79
N GLN A 21 5.43 -5.94 22.40
CA GLN A 21 4.66 -7.18 22.22
C GLN A 21 5.11 -7.95 20.97
N ALA A 22 5.45 -7.23 19.88
CA ALA A 22 6.02 -7.80 18.66
C ALA A 22 7.49 -8.24 18.83
N SER A 23 8.22 -7.70 19.81
CA SER A 23 9.66 -7.90 19.99
C SER A 23 10.04 -9.06 20.90
N LYS A 24 9.10 -9.84 21.44
CA LYS A 24 9.46 -11.02 22.26
C LYS A 24 10.24 -12.07 21.47
N ASP A 25 10.11 -12.07 20.13
CA ASP A 25 10.81 -13.00 19.26
C ASP A 25 11.87 -12.37 18.32
N TYR A 26 11.98 -11.02 18.27
CA TYR A 26 12.95 -10.32 17.41
C TYR A 26 13.42 -9.03 18.09
N HIS A 27 14.73 -8.79 18.10
CA HIS A 27 15.38 -7.60 18.69
C HIS A 27 14.89 -6.28 18.07
N CYS A 28 13.77 -5.75 18.55
CA CYS A 28 13.08 -4.58 18.00
C CYS A 28 13.87 -3.26 18.18
N CYS A 29 14.76 -3.18 19.18
CA CYS A 29 15.65 -2.02 19.34
C CYS A 29 16.60 -1.84 18.15
N ARG A 30 17.02 -2.92 17.49
CA ARG A 30 17.81 -2.86 16.25
C ARG A 30 17.02 -2.37 15.05
N LEU A 31 15.69 -2.49 15.07
CA LEU A 31 14.82 -2.02 13.99
C LEU A 31 14.71 -0.50 13.96
N HIS A 32 14.66 0.13 15.11
CA HIS A 32 14.60 1.58 15.20
C HIS A 32 15.95 2.20 14.78
N GLU A 33 17.06 1.63 15.21
CA GLU A 33 18.39 2.04 14.77
C GLU A 33 18.63 1.81 13.27
N LEU A 34 18.14 0.70 12.71
CA LEU A 34 18.20 0.43 11.26
C LEU A 34 17.35 1.40 10.44
N TYR A 35 16.25 1.90 10.98
CA TYR A 35 15.37 2.85 10.28
C TYR A 35 15.95 4.27 10.27
N VAL A 36 16.57 4.70 11.36
CA VAL A 36 17.12 6.05 11.52
C VAL A 36 18.52 6.16 10.91
N LEU A 37 19.38 5.17 11.13
CA LEU A 37 20.79 5.21 10.67
C LEU A 37 20.94 5.00 9.15
N LYS A 38 20.05 4.27 8.49
CA LYS A 38 20.12 4.10 7.03
C LYS A 38 19.65 5.31 6.25
N ASP A 39 18.75 6.13 6.79
CA ASP A 39 18.32 7.36 6.12
C ASP A 39 19.43 8.44 6.11
N THR A 40 20.37 8.38 7.04
CA THR A 40 21.50 9.32 7.10
C THR A 40 22.72 8.87 6.31
N GLU A 41 22.82 7.58 5.95
CA GLU A 41 23.93 7.01 5.17
C GLU A 41 23.58 6.71 3.71
N THR A 42 22.38 7.05 3.24
CA THR A 42 22.02 6.82 1.85
C THR A 42 22.68 7.85 0.95
N ASP A 43 23.75 7.41 0.27
CA ASP A 43 24.39 8.17 -0.78
C ASP A 43 23.40 8.37 -1.94
N TYR A 44 22.93 9.60 -2.10
CA TYR A 44 21.87 9.96 -3.06
C TYR A 44 22.28 9.82 -4.53
N TYR A 45 23.50 9.44 -4.79
CA TYR A 45 24.09 9.29 -6.13
C TYR A 45 24.55 7.85 -6.39
N GLY A 46 23.61 6.97 -6.67
CA GLY A 46 23.84 5.77 -7.50
C GLY A 46 24.74 4.66 -6.95
N GLY A 47 25.23 4.76 -5.74
CA GLY A 47 26.38 3.95 -5.30
C GLY A 47 26.13 2.67 -4.51
N LYS A 48 24.92 2.20 -4.22
CA LYS A 48 24.72 0.92 -3.47
C LYS A 48 23.32 0.31 -3.65
N SER A 49 22.79 0.25 -4.86
CA SER A 49 21.51 -0.41 -5.13
C SER A 49 21.43 -1.84 -4.59
N GLN A 50 22.49 -2.62 -4.71
CA GLN A 50 22.54 -4.00 -4.22
C GLN A 50 22.42 -4.15 -2.69
N SER A 51 22.91 -3.20 -1.90
CA SER A 51 22.78 -3.25 -0.43
C SER A 51 21.37 -2.86 0.04
N VAL A 52 20.72 -1.96 -0.69
CA VAL A 52 19.31 -1.58 -0.48
C VAL A 52 18.41 -2.74 -0.86
N GLU A 53 18.68 -3.40 -1.98
CA GLU A 53 17.92 -4.56 -2.46
C GLU A 53 17.99 -5.77 -1.49
N ARG A 54 19.11 -6.00 -0.81
CA ARG A 54 19.21 -7.11 0.16
C ARG A 54 18.42 -6.90 1.46
N GLY A 55 18.11 -5.66 1.84
CA GLY A 55 17.45 -5.33 3.10
C GLY A 55 15.91 -5.32 3.04
N TYR A 56 15.29 -5.25 1.86
CA TYR A 56 13.85 -5.01 1.74
C TYR A 56 12.99 -6.18 2.24
N LYS A 57 13.38 -7.44 2.01
CA LYS A 57 12.62 -8.62 2.46
C LYS A 57 12.46 -8.69 3.98
N GLY A 58 13.49 -8.29 4.71
CA GLY A 58 13.42 -8.16 6.17
C GLY A 58 12.44 -7.07 6.60
N LYS A 59 12.48 -5.91 5.94
CA LYS A 59 11.54 -4.81 6.21
C LYS A 59 10.11 -5.22 5.92
N SER A 60 9.82 -5.80 4.75
CA SER A 60 8.47 -6.22 4.37
C SER A 60 7.88 -7.23 5.35
N ARG A 61 8.69 -8.18 5.87
CA ARG A 61 8.26 -9.13 6.90
C ARG A 61 7.85 -8.44 8.19
N ILE A 62 8.63 -7.47 8.63
CA ILE A 62 8.36 -6.72 9.86
C ILE A 62 7.10 -5.89 9.70
N ILE A 63 6.98 -5.19 8.57
CA ILE A 63 5.79 -4.39 8.25
C ILE A 63 4.54 -5.28 8.20
N ALA A 64 4.62 -6.44 7.56
CA ALA A 64 3.53 -7.40 7.51
C ALA A 64 3.08 -7.84 8.91
N HIS A 65 4.03 -8.15 9.81
CA HIS A 65 3.72 -8.52 11.17
C HIS A 65 3.10 -7.36 11.97
N ALA A 66 3.66 -6.15 11.87
CA ALA A 66 3.13 -4.96 12.52
C ALA A 66 1.72 -4.62 12.02
N LEU A 67 1.48 -4.69 10.71
CA LEU A 67 0.17 -4.47 10.10
C LEU A 67 -0.86 -5.47 10.63
N LYS A 68 -0.53 -6.76 10.66
CA LYS A 68 -1.40 -7.81 11.25
C LYS A 68 -1.75 -7.51 12.71
N THR A 69 -0.77 -7.09 13.50
CA THR A 69 -0.98 -6.74 14.91
C THR A 69 -1.94 -5.57 15.04
N LEU A 70 -1.77 -4.49 14.24
CA LEU A 70 -2.66 -3.35 14.24
C LEU A 70 -4.08 -3.72 13.79
N MET A 71 -4.21 -4.52 12.74
CA MET A 71 -5.51 -5.02 12.26
C MET A 71 -6.20 -5.89 13.31
N SER A 72 -5.45 -6.78 14.00
CA SER A 72 -6.04 -7.65 15.04
C SER A 72 -6.65 -6.86 16.21
N GLN A 73 -6.06 -5.71 16.53
CA GLN A 73 -6.49 -4.81 17.61
C GLN A 73 -7.54 -3.78 17.17
N SER A 74 -8.00 -3.83 15.94
CA SER A 74 -8.96 -2.88 15.41
C SER A 74 -10.33 -3.51 15.25
N SER A 75 -11.40 -2.71 15.41
CA SER A 75 -12.78 -3.15 15.15
C SER A 75 -13.00 -3.42 13.67
N LYS A 76 -12.65 -2.45 12.83
CA LYS A 76 -12.79 -2.45 11.37
C LYS A 76 -11.55 -1.90 10.71
N VAL A 77 -11.37 -2.21 9.43
CA VAL A 77 -10.27 -1.71 8.61
C VAL A 77 -10.82 -0.92 7.42
N PHE A 78 -10.48 0.36 7.33
CA PHE A 78 -10.78 1.18 6.17
C PHE A 78 -9.54 1.34 5.32
N ILE A 79 -9.66 1.14 4.03
CA ILE A 79 -8.55 1.17 3.08
C ILE A 79 -8.87 2.27 2.08
N MET A 80 -7.92 3.18 1.87
CA MET A 80 -8.08 4.24 0.89
C MET A 80 -6.75 4.56 0.20
N GLY A 81 -6.85 5.02 -1.02
CA GLY A 81 -5.75 5.62 -1.74
C GLY A 81 -5.90 7.13 -1.87
N HIS A 82 -5.38 7.66 -2.96
CA HIS A 82 -5.57 9.07 -3.31
C HIS A 82 -6.93 9.32 -3.97
N ARG A 83 -7.39 10.60 -3.92
CA ARG A 83 -8.74 11.02 -4.40
C ARG A 83 -9.03 10.75 -5.88
N ASN A 84 -7.99 10.67 -6.71
CA ASN A 84 -8.10 10.34 -8.12
C ASN A 84 -7.43 8.99 -8.35
N PRO A 85 -8.01 7.88 -7.87
CA PRO A 85 -7.34 6.59 -7.83
C PRO A 85 -6.93 6.13 -9.22
N ASP A 86 -5.80 5.44 -9.28
CA ASP A 86 -5.32 4.72 -10.45
C ASP A 86 -5.23 3.21 -10.18
N MET A 87 -4.66 2.45 -11.10
CA MET A 87 -4.54 1.01 -10.95
C MET A 87 -3.59 0.60 -9.82
N ASP A 88 -2.59 1.44 -9.50
CA ASP A 88 -1.69 1.15 -8.39
C ASP A 88 -2.40 1.32 -7.05
N SER A 89 -3.10 2.42 -6.88
CA SER A 89 -3.90 2.71 -5.70
C SER A 89 -5.00 1.65 -5.46
N LEU A 90 -5.72 1.25 -6.51
CA LEU A 90 -6.78 0.23 -6.40
C LEU A 90 -6.19 -1.16 -6.15
N GLY A 91 -5.15 -1.56 -6.89
CA GLY A 91 -4.47 -2.85 -6.71
C GLY A 91 -3.91 -3.02 -5.31
N ALA A 92 -3.22 -1.98 -4.81
CA ALA A 92 -2.72 -1.94 -3.44
C ALA A 92 -3.85 -2.06 -2.41
N SER A 93 -4.99 -1.38 -2.64
CA SER A 93 -6.17 -1.46 -1.75
C SER A 93 -6.74 -2.86 -1.69
N LEU A 94 -6.89 -3.55 -2.82
CA LEU A 94 -7.37 -4.93 -2.89
C LEU A 94 -6.41 -5.90 -2.19
N GLY A 95 -5.09 -5.70 -2.35
CA GLY A 95 -4.08 -6.49 -1.64
C GLY A 95 -4.13 -6.33 -0.12
N ILE A 96 -4.35 -5.12 0.38
CA ILE A 96 -4.52 -4.86 1.83
C ILE A 96 -5.84 -5.45 2.33
N HIS A 97 -6.92 -5.33 1.56
CA HIS A 97 -8.18 -6.01 1.87
C HIS A 97 -7.96 -7.51 2.08
N ARG A 98 -7.19 -8.18 1.22
CA ARG A 98 -6.87 -9.61 1.39
C ARG A 98 -6.17 -9.91 2.70
N VAL A 99 -5.27 -9.05 3.17
CA VAL A 99 -4.65 -9.23 4.49
C VAL A 99 -5.70 -9.18 5.59
N ALA A 100 -6.60 -8.21 5.57
CA ALA A 100 -7.70 -8.10 6.54
C ALA A 100 -8.65 -9.31 6.48
N ALA A 101 -9.08 -9.70 5.28
CA ALA A 101 -9.95 -10.85 5.05
C ALA A 101 -9.32 -12.17 5.52
N SER A 102 -8.00 -12.36 5.33
CA SER A 102 -7.28 -13.55 5.81
C SER A 102 -7.29 -13.69 7.34
N MET A 103 -7.54 -12.60 8.04
CA MET A 103 -7.66 -12.54 9.50
C MET A 103 -9.12 -12.53 9.97
N GLY A 104 -10.10 -12.65 9.07
CA GLY A 104 -11.52 -12.53 9.39
C GLY A 104 -11.92 -11.13 9.84
N LYS A 105 -11.17 -10.09 9.45
CA LYS A 105 -11.47 -8.69 9.77
C LYS A 105 -12.40 -8.08 8.74
N GLU A 106 -13.43 -7.41 9.23
CA GLU A 106 -14.31 -6.57 8.42
C GLU A 106 -13.52 -5.41 7.84
N SER A 107 -13.54 -5.25 6.53
CA SER A 107 -12.78 -4.21 5.85
C SER A 107 -13.54 -3.60 4.67
N TYR A 108 -13.32 -2.31 4.47
CA TYR A 108 -14.00 -1.47 3.50
C TYR A 108 -12.97 -0.73 2.65
N ILE A 109 -13.18 -0.71 1.34
CA ILE A 109 -12.36 0.07 0.40
C ILE A 109 -13.12 1.36 0.08
N ILE A 110 -12.53 2.50 0.43
CA ILE A 110 -13.11 3.82 0.17
C ILE A 110 -12.81 4.21 -1.28
N LEU A 111 -13.87 4.36 -2.06
CA LEU A 111 -13.78 4.67 -3.49
C LEU A 111 -14.98 5.55 -3.88
N ASP A 112 -14.81 6.88 -3.84
CA ASP A 112 -15.88 7.83 -4.17
C ASP A 112 -16.13 7.94 -5.66
N SER A 113 -15.06 7.89 -6.45
CA SER A 113 -15.12 7.95 -7.91
C SER A 113 -13.95 7.18 -8.50
N TYR A 114 -14.09 6.76 -9.73
CA TYR A 114 -13.02 6.16 -10.51
C TYR A 114 -13.11 6.64 -11.97
N ASN A 115 -11.96 6.80 -12.57
CA ASN A 115 -11.84 7.21 -13.95
C ASN A 115 -12.10 6.03 -14.91
N GLU A 116 -12.21 6.33 -16.22
CA GLU A 116 -12.42 5.32 -17.25
C GLU A 116 -11.40 4.16 -17.20
N ALA A 117 -10.15 4.45 -16.85
CA ALA A 117 -9.10 3.43 -16.76
C ALA A 117 -9.35 2.39 -15.67
N LEU A 118 -10.13 2.73 -14.63
CA LEU A 118 -10.46 1.83 -13.52
C LEU A 118 -11.79 1.09 -13.69
N ILE A 119 -12.64 1.47 -14.65
CA ILE A 119 -13.98 0.89 -14.80
C ILE A 119 -13.90 -0.63 -14.87
N SER A 120 -13.13 -1.16 -15.81
CA SER A 120 -13.05 -2.60 -16.06
C SER A 120 -12.56 -3.40 -14.85
N ILE A 121 -11.49 -2.94 -14.19
CA ILE A 121 -10.93 -3.63 -13.01
C ILE A 121 -11.84 -3.49 -11.78
N ALA A 122 -12.51 -2.34 -11.61
CA ALA A 122 -13.45 -2.12 -10.52
C ALA A 122 -14.73 -2.94 -10.69
N GLU A 123 -15.23 -3.09 -11.92
CA GLU A 123 -16.38 -3.94 -12.24
C GLU A 123 -16.06 -5.42 -12.03
N ASP A 124 -14.90 -5.89 -12.46
CA ASP A 124 -14.45 -7.25 -12.20
C ASP A 124 -14.34 -7.51 -10.69
N ALA A 125 -13.79 -6.57 -9.92
CA ALA A 125 -13.73 -6.69 -8.47
C ALA A 125 -15.12 -6.74 -7.84
N LYS A 126 -16.04 -5.86 -8.24
CA LYS A 126 -17.43 -5.86 -7.75
C LYS A 126 -18.17 -7.16 -8.09
N ALA A 127 -17.92 -7.71 -9.27
CA ALA A 127 -18.57 -8.94 -9.72
C ALA A 127 -18.21 -10.17 -8.87
N THR A 128 -17.08 -10.18 -8.16
CA THR A 128 -16.72 -11.27 -7.24
C THR A 128 -17.59 -11.30 -6.00
N GLY A 129 -18.12 -10.15 -5.58
CA GLY A 129 -18.87 -10.01 -4.31
C GLY A 129 -18.01 -10.08 -3.05
N ASP A 130 -16.69 -10.18 -3.19
CA ASP A 130 -15.75 -10.34 -2.06
C ASP A 130 -15.34 -9.01 -1.42
N TYR A 131 -15.60 -7.88 -2.10
CA TYR A 131 -15.12 -6.56 -1.68
C TYR A 131 -16.27 -5.61 -1.38
N GLU A 132 -16.16 -4.88 -0.28
CA GLU A 132 -17.12 -3.84 0.06
C GLU A 132 -16.54 -2.45 -0.25
N PHE A 133 -16.94 -1.90 -1.41
CA PHE A 133 -16.62 -0.54 -1.81
C PHE A 133 -17.64 0.43 -1.20
N VAL A 134 -17.13 1.45 -0.53
CA VAL A 134 -17.97 2.45 0.15
C VAL A 134 -17.55 3.87 -0.22
N SER A 135 -18.49 4.80 -0.16
CA SER A 135 -18.17 6.22 -0.25
C SER A 135 -17.51 6.72 1.04
N SER A 136 -16.83 7.86 0.96
CA SER A 136 -16.26 8.53 2.12
C SER A 136 -17.29 8.81 3.20
N ASP A 137 -18.51 9.25 2.84
CA ASP A 137 -19.61 9.50 3.78
C ASP A 137 -20.05 8.21 4.49
N LYS A 138 -20.17 7.13 3.74
CA LYS A 138 -20.53 5.82 4.31
C LYS A 138 -19.44 5.32 5.23
N ALA A 139 -18.17 5.40 4.81
CA ALA A 139 -17.04 5.05 5.63
C ALA A 139 -17.00 5.86 6.93
N LEU A 140 -17.23 7.18 6.85
CA LEU A 140 -17.30 8.07 8.01
C LEU A 140 -18.43 7.64 8.96
N SER A 141 -19.57 7.22 8.46
CA SER A 141 -20.67 6.73 9.31
C SER A 141 -20.37 5.42 10.02
N LEU A 142 -19.59 4.52 9.39
CA LEU A 142 -19.23 3.20 9.89
C LEU A 142 -18.01 3.18 10.81
N ALA A 143 -17.12 4.19 10.66
CA ALA A 143 -15.87 4.27 11.39
C ALA A 143 -16.10 4.62 12.87
N ASP A 144 -15.28 4.04 13.73
CA ASP A 144 -15.20 4.31 15.17
C ASP A 144 -13.73 4.56 15.58
N GLU A 145 -13.51 4.98 16.82
CA GLU A 145 -12.17 5.32 17.35
C GLU A 145 -11.22 4.11 17.42
N THR A 146 -11.76 2.89 17.39
CA THR A 146 -10.98 1.65 17.44
C THR A 146 -10.70 1.09 16.04
N SER A 147 -11.28 1.68 15.01
CA SER A 147 -11.02 1.33 13.61
C SER A 147 -9.57 1.64 13.21
N LEU A 148 -9.12 1.10 12.09
CA LEU A 148 -7.83 1.34 11.48
C LEU A 148 -8.02 1.88 10.06
N VAL A 149 -7.30 2.94 9.70
CA VAL A 149 -7.20 3.39 8.32
C VAL A 149 -5.86 2.97 7.75
N VAL A 150 -5.88 2.28 6.61
CA VAL A 150 -4.69 1.98 5.82
C VAL A 150 -4.73 2.82 4.55
N VAL A 151 -3.80 3.75 4.46
CA VAL A 151 -3.62 4.63 3.30
C VAL A 151 -2.56 4.01 2.40
N VAL A 152 -2.89 3.82 1.14
CA VAL A 152 -1.98 3.28 0.13
C VAL A 152 -1.72 4.30 -0.96
N ASP A 153 -0.54 4.25 -1.56
CA ASP A 153 -0.14 5.03 -2.73
C ASP A 153 -0.21 6.56 -2.55
N THR A 154 -0.31 7.00 -1.33
CA THR A 154 -0.14 8.41 -0.96
C THR A 154 0.12 8.54 0.53
N HIS A 155 0.82 9.61 0.92
CA HIS A 155 1.04 9.98 2.31
C HIS A 155 0.64 11.43 2.61
N ARG A 156 0.12 12.15 1.59
CA ARG A 156 -0.16 13.59 1.66
C ARG A 156 -1.62 13.86 1.99
N PRO A 157 -1.91 14.67 3.05
CA PRO A 157 -3.27 15.02 3.45
C PRO A 157 -4.12 15.59 2.31
N GLY A 158 -3.51 16.43 1.47
CA GLY A 158 -4.19 17.04 0.33
C GLY A 158 -4.58 16.07 -0.80
N LEU A 159 -4.09 14.83 -0.80
CA LEU A 159 -4.34 13.85 -1.86
C LEU A 159 -5.19 12.67 -1.43
N VAL A 160 -5.29 12.33 -0.15
CA VAL A 160 -6.08 11.18 0.33
C VAL A 160 -7.56 11.29 -0.06
N ALA A 161 -8.23 10.16 -0.17
CA ALA A 161 -9.63 10.10 -0.54
C ALA A 161 -10.51 10.84 0.49
N SER A 162 -10.29 10.65 1.79
CA SER A 162 -11.07 11.30 2.85
C SER A 162 -10.22 11.64 4.06
N MET A 163 -10.03 12.93 4.31
CA MET A 163 -9.42 13.42 5.56
C MET A 163 -10.36 13.29 6.76
N ASP A 164 -11.67 13.33 6.55
CA ASP A 164 -12.65 13.24 7.64
C ASP A 164 -12.62 11.86 8.30
N VAL A 165 -12.50 10.80 7.51
CA VAL A 165 -12.32 9.44 8.03
C VAL A 165 -11.00 9.31 8.78
N ILE A 166 -9.91 9.88 8.26
CA ILE A 166 -8.60 9.89 8.93
C ILE A 166 -8.67 10.59 10.28
N ASN A 167 -9.28 11.78 10.32
CA ASN A 167 -9.40 12.57 11.54
C ASN A 167 -10.28 11.88 12.60
N LYS A 168 -11.32 11.18 12.17
CA LYS A 168 -12.21 10.44 13.08
C LYS A 168 -11.52 9.23 13.70
N VAL A 169 -10.81 8.45 12.90
CA VAL A 169 -10.20 7.18 13.32
C VAL A 169 -8.89 7.42 14.08
N ASN A 170 -8.08 8.37 13.66
CA ASN A 170 -6.78 8.73 14.26
C ASN A 170 -5.81 7.54 14.47
N ARG A 171 -6.02 6.42 13.80
CA ARG A 171 -5.18 5.23 13.79
C ARG A 171 -4.81 4.92 12.34
N ILE A 172 -3.62 5.36 11.92
CA ILE A 172 -3.23 5.45 10.52
C ILE A 172 -2.04 4.56 10.24
N VAL A 173 -2.13 3.80 9.16
CA VAL A 173 -1.02 3.10 8.51
C VAL A 173 -0.85 3.69 7.13
N VAL A 174 0.38 3.95 6.72
CA VAL A 174 0.71 4.45 5.37
C VAL A 174 1.64 3.46 4.67
N ILE A 175 1.31 3.09 3.43
CA ILE A 175 2.15 2.28 2.55
C ILE A 175 2.28 3.03 1.23
N ASP A 176 3.45 3.59 0.96
CA ASP A 176 3.63 4.48 -0.18
C ASP A 176 5.06 4.39 -0.75
N HIS A 177 5.18 4.55 -2.07
CA HIS A 177 6.45 4.52 -2.78
C HIS A 177 6.94 5.92 -3.21
N HIS A 178 6.13 6.95 -3.00
CA HIS A 178 6.50 8.32 -3.33
C HIS A 178 7.60 8.85 -2.40
N ARG A 179 8.34 9.86 -2.87
CA ARG A 179 9.29 10.58 -2.03
C ARG A 179 8.56 11.26 -0.87
N ARG A 180 9.11 11.08 0.33
CA ARG A 180 8.56 11.73 1.53
C ARG A 180 8.53 13.24 1.35
N SER A 181 7.39 13.85 1.61
CA SER A 181 7.20 15.29 1.64
C SER A 181 7.11 15.79 3.09
N GLU A 182 7.35 17.07 3.29
CA GLU A 182 7.14 17.73 4.60
C GLU A 182 5.66 17.70 5.00
N ASP A 183 4.78 17.73 4.01
CA ASP A 183 3.32 17.64 4.15
C ASP A 183 2.88 16.17 4.16
N ALA A 184 3.19 15.46 5.23
CA ALA A 184 2.79 14.07 5.42
C ALA A 184 1.66 13.94 6.45
N LEU A 185 0.84 12.89 6.32
CA LEU A 185 -0.21 12.57 7.29
C LEU A 185 0.35 12.52 8.71
N PRO A 186 -0.27 13.17 9.69
CA PRO A 186 0.18 13.16 11.08
C PRO A 186 -0.14 11.82 11.75
N ASN A 187 0.49 11.57 12.90
CA ASN A 187 0.16 10.47 13.82
C ASN A 187 0.10 9.07 13.19
N GLN A 188 0.97 8.77 12.24
CA GLN A 188 1.07 7.44 11.64
C GLN A 188 1.55 6.42 12.67
N LEU A 189 0.75 5.37 12.95
CA LEU A 189 1.16 4.25 13.79
C LEU A 189 2.19 3.35 13.10
N LEU A 190 2.07 3.25 11.77
CA LEU A 190 2.99 2.51 10.92
C LEU A 190 3.17 3.26 9.61
N SER A 191 4.42 3.43 9.19
CA SER A 191 4.76 4.08 7.94
C SER A 191 5.72 3.19 7.14
N TYR A 192 5.28 2.70 6.01
CA TYR A 192 6.08 1.93 5.07
C TYR A 192 6.31 2.72 3.79
N MET A 193 7.29 3.62 3.87
CA MET A 193 7.69 4.50 2.77
C MET A 193 8.95 3.95 2.11
N GLN A 194 8.89 3.68 0.80
CA GLN A 194 10.02 3.12 0.05
C GLN A 194 10.12 3.72 -1.35
N SER A 195 10.78 4.84 -1.50
CA SER A 195 10.94 5.56 -2.78
C SER A 195 11.73 4.80 -3.88
N TYR A 196 12.34 3.68 -3.52
CA TYR A 196 13.01 2.78 -4.47
C TYR A 196 12.09 1.65 -4.98
N ALA A 197 10.90 1.48 -4.41
CA ALA A 197 9.91 0.58 -4.98
C ALA A 197 9.30 1.21 -6.23
N SER A 198 8.90 0.38 -7.17
CA SER A 198 8.30 0.86 -8.41
C SER A 198 6.89 1.39 -8.21
N SER A 199 6.16 0.83 -7.25
CA SER A 199 4.75 1.09 -7.00
C SER A 199 4.32 0.71 -5.58
N ALA A 200 3.17 1.20 -5.11
CA ALA A 200 2.56 0.76 -3.87
C ALA A 200 2.09 -0.71 -3.96
N SER A 201 1.63 -1.15 -5.13
CA SER A 201 1.28 -2.56 -5.41
C SER A 201 2.48 -3.50 -5.26
N GLU A 202 3.71 -3.06 -5.62
CA GLU A 202 4.92 -3.82 -5.34
C GLU A 202 5.11 -4.01 -3.82
N LEU A 203 5.01 -2.92 -3.05
CA LEU A 203 5.15 -2.94 -1.59
C LEU A 203 4.09 -3.84 -0.93
N VAL A 204 2.84 -3.70 -1.37
CA VAL A 204 1.72 -4.50 -0.85
C VAL A 204 1.89 -5.97 -1.23
N THR A 205 2.35 -6.29 -2.45
CA THR A 205 2.66 -7.67 -2.85
C THR A 205 3.65 -8.32 -1.90
N GLU A 206 4.70 -7.60 -1.50
CA GLU A 206 5.66 -8.10 -0.54
C GLU A 206 5.06 -8.28 0.87
N VAL A 207 4.23 -7.33 1.31
CA VAL A 207 3.54 -7.44 2.60
C VAL A 207 2.64 -8.67 2.62
N VAL A 208 1.85 -8.90 1.57
CA VAL A 208 0.94 -10.05 1.44
C VAL A 208 1.71 -11.37 1.52
N GLN A 209 2.91 -11.46 0.92
CA GLN A 209 3.75 -12.66 0.97
C GLN A 209 4.09 -13.12 2.38
N TYR A 210 4.17 -12.18 3.34
CA TYR A 210 4.51 -12.46 4.74
C TYR A 210 3.31 -12.37 5.69
N ALA A 211 2.25 -11.67 5.29
CA ALA A 211 1.05 -11.50 6.10
C ALA A 211 0.07 -12.67 5.94
N CYS A 212 0.03 -13.29 4.77
CA CYS A 212 -0.94 -14.31 4.41
C CYS A 212 -0.26 -15.66 4.15
N ASP A 213 -1.01 -16.76 4.30
CA ASP A 213 -0.57 -18.08 3.93
C ASP A 213 -0.51 -18.24 2.39
N LYS A 214 0.33 -19.19 1.91
CA LYS A 214 0.78 -19.33 0.51
C LYS A 214 -0.29 -19.55 -0.58
N LYS A 215 -1.58 -19.45 -0.32
CA LYS A 215 -2.65 -19.63 -1.34
C LYS A 215 -3.82 -18.68 -1.16
N VAL A 216 -3.60 -17.53 -0.54
CA VAL A 216 -4.69 -16.67 -0.09
C VAL A 216 -5.09 -15.62 -1.14
N LEU A 217 -4.18 -15.20 -2.04
CA LEU A 217 -4.57 -14.29 -3.13
C LEU A 217 -5.52 -14.98 -4.10
N THR A 218 -6.63 -14.30 -4.37
CA THR A 218 -7.50 -14.65 -5.51
C THR A 218 -6.83 -14.24 -6.81
N LYS A 219 -7.29 -14.80 -7.92
CA LYS A 219 -6.82 -14.41 -9.26
C LYS A 219 -7.04 -12.91 -9.49
N MET A 220 -8.20 -12.37 -9.08
CA MET A 220 -8.56 -10.97 -9.22
C MET A 220 -7.57 -10.04 -8.51
N GLU A 221 -7.17 -10.37 -7.29
CA GLU A 221 -6.20 -9.58 -6.53
C GLU A 221 -4.80 -9.64 -7.13
N ALA A 222 -4.41 -10.82 -7.60
CA ALA A 222 -3.14 -10.99 -8.28
C ALA A 222 -3.09 -10.19 -9.59
N ASP A 223 -4.18 -10.18 -10.37
CA ASP A 223 -4.33 -9.38 -11.58
C ASP A 223 -4.27 -7.87 -11.26
N ALA A 224 -4.99 -7.43 -10.21
CA ALA A 224 -5.03 -6.04 -9.80
C ALA A 224 -3.68 -5.51 -9.32
N LEU A 225 -2.98 -6.25 -8.46
CA LEU A 225 -1.64 -5.91 -8.00
C LEU A 225 -0.64 -5.84 -9.16
N LEU A 226 -0.73 -6.78 -10.11
CA LEU A 226 0.12 -6.77 -11.29
C LEU A 226 -0.20 -5.58 -12.22
N ALA A 227 -1.48 -5.21 -12.36
CA ALA A 227 -1.89 -4.02 -13.11
C ALA A 227 -1.31 -2.75 -12.50
N GLY A 228 -1.33 -2.61 -11.15
CA GLY A 228 -0.71 -1.51 -10.44
C GLY A 228 0.79 -1.40 -10.72
N ILE A 229 1.52 -2.50 -10.58
CA ILE A 229 2.96 -2.53 -10.94
C ILE A 229 3.17 -2.10 -12.40
N MET A 230 2.33 -2.58 -13.32
CA MET A 230 2.48 -2.30 -14.75
C MET A 230 2.17 -0.85 -15.12
N VAL A 231 1.25 -0.17 -14.43
CA VAL A 231 0.94 1.24 -14.70
C VAL A 231 2.13 2.12 -14.34
N ASP A 232 2.70 1.96 -13.17
CA ASP A 232 3.78 2.79 -12.66
C ASP A 232 5.13 2.54 -13.31
N THR A 233 5.32 1.32 -13.82
CA THR A 233 6.54 0.94 -14.54
C THR A 233 6.41 1.12 -16.04
N ASN A 234 5.31 1.68 -16.54
CA ASN A 234 5.01 1.71 -17.98
C ASN A 234 5.26 0.32 -18.61
N ARG A 235 4.60 -0.70 -18.05
CA ARG A 235 4.74 -2.10 -18.48
C ARG A 235 6.18 -2.63 -18.37
N PHE A 236 6.84 -2.35 -17.24
CA PHE A 236 8.24 -2.69 -16.94
C PHE A 236 9.30 -1.97 -17.77
N ALA A 237 8.93 -0.92 -18.52
CA ALA A 237 9.87 -0.15 -19.33
C ALA A 237 10.68 0.85 -18.49
N VAL A 238 10.16 1.32 -17.37
CA VAL A 238 10.81 2.29 -16.48
C VAL A 238 10.69 1.88 -15.02
N LYS A 239 11.63 2.30 -14.18
CA LYS A 239 11.64 2.07 -12.72
C LYS A 239 11.50 0.59 -12.28
N ALA A 240 11.61 -0.38 -13.18
CA ALA A 240 11.52 -1.79 -12.86
C ALA A 240 12.89 -2.35 -12.47
N GLY A 241 13.07 -2.68 -11.20
CA GLY A 241 14.27 -3.33 -10.65
C GLY A 241 14.06 -4.83 -10.42
N VAL A 242 15.06 -5.49 -9.88
CA VAL A 242 14.98 -6.94 -9.51
C VAL A 242 13.80 -7.18 -8.59
N ARG A 243 13.58 -6.31 -7.61
CA ARG A 243 12.49 -6.35 -6.66
C ARG A 243 11.12 -6.35 -7.36
N THR A 244 10.93 -5.50 -8.36
CA THR A 244 9.70 -5.41 -9.17
C THR A 244 9.44 -6.73 -9.91
N PHE A 245 10.48 -7.33 -10.54
CA PHE A 245 10.35 -8.61 -11.23
C PHE A 245 10.12 -9.78 -10.27
N GLU A 246 10.68 -9.76 -9.07
CA GLU A 246 10.39 -10.76 -8.03
C GLU A 246 8.91 -10.68 -7.61
N ALA A 247 8.36 -9.48 -7.38
CA ALA A 247 6.95 -9.27 -7.07
C ALA A 247 6.06 -9.75 -8.22
N ALA A 248 6.34 -9.34 -9.45
CA ALA A 248 5.59 -9.79 -10.63
C ALA A 248 5.65 -11.31 -10.83
N SER A 249 6.81 -11.93 -10.64
CA SER A 249 6.95 -13.39 -10.70
C SER A 249 6.13 -14.09 -9.63
N TRP A 250 6.08 -13.53 -8.42
CA TRP A 250 5.26 -14.09 -7.35
C TRP A 250 3.76 -13.98 -7.66
N LEU A 251 3.29 -12.83 -8.18
CA LEU A 251 1.91 -12.64 -8.62
C LEU A 251 1.53 -13.60 -9.75
N ARG A 252 2.42 -13.86 -10.70
CA ARG A 252 2.21 -14.88 -11.74
C ARG A 252 2.02 -16.29 -11.14
N ARG A 253 2.80 -16.66 -10.15
CA ARG A 253 2.61 -17.92 -9.42
C ARG A 253 1.33 -17.96 -8.60
N ALA A 254 0.85 -16.79 -8.12
CA ALA A 254 -0.43 -16.65 -7.44
C ALA A 254 -1.65 -16.75 -8.38
N GLY A 255 -1.44 -16.70 -9.70
CA GLY A 255 -2.49 -16.90 -10.70
C GLY A 255 -2.79 -15.67 -11.56
N ALA A 256 -2.00 -14.59 -11.45
CA ALA A 256 -2.20 -13.41 -12.28
C ALA A 256 -2.11 -13.76 -13.78
N ASP A 257 -3.04 -13.21 -14.56
CA ASP A 257 -3.18 -13.43 -16.00
C ASP A 257 -2.78 -12.18 -16.79
N LEU A 258 -1.66 -12.29 -17.52
CA LEU A 258 -1.14 -11.18 -18.29
C LEU A 258 -2.07 -10.70 -19.42
N GLU A 259 -2.87 -11.58 -20.00
CA GLU A 259 -3.84 -11.20 -21.03
C GLU A 259 -4.97 -10.37 -20.41
N LYS A 260 -5.49 -10.83 -19.26
CA LYS A 260 -6.49 -10.10 -18.49
C LYS A 260 -5.95 -8.74 -18.02
N VAL A 261 -4.74 -8.73 -17.44
CA VAL A 261 -4.11 -7.48 -17.00
C VAL A 261 -3.91 -6.51 -18.16
N ARG A 262 -3.49 -7.00 -19.34
CA ARG A 262 -3.37 -6.15 -20.55
C ARG A 262 -4.71 -5.58 -20.99
N SER A 263 -5.81 -6.32 -20.84
CA SER A 263 -7.13 -5.84 -21.21
C SER A 263 -7.56 -4.61 -20.40
N TYR A 264 -7.12 -4.47 -19.16
CA TYR A 264 -7.38 -3.28 -18.34
C TYR A 264 -6.73 -1.99 -18.90
N PHE A 265 -5.68 -2.13 -19.71
CA PHE A 265 -5.01 -0.99 -20.37
C PHE A 265 -5.52 -0.69 -21.78
N GLN A 266 -6.48 -1.45 -22.27
CA GLN A 266 -7.07 -1.18 -23.58
C GLN A 266 -8.16 -0.13 -23.37
N SER A 267 -7.93 1.07 -23.92
CA SER A 267 -8.99 2.06 -24.03
C SER A 267 -10.09 1.52 -24.94
N ASP A 268 -11.34 1.69 -24.53
CA ASP A 268 -12.48 1.40 -25.38
C ASP A 268 -12.33 2.13 -26.73
N ALA A 269 -12.78 1.50 -27.82
CA ALA A 269 -12.70 2.06 -29.16
C ALA A 269 -13.35 3.45 -29.26
N ASP A 270 -14.35 3.72 -28.43
CA ASP A 270 -15.03 5.02 -28.37
C ASP A 270 -14.19 6.09 -27.66
N SER A 271 -13.48 5.73 -26.60
CA SER A 271 -12.49 6.61 -25.93
C SER A 271 -11.33 6.95 -26.88
N PHE A 272 -10.89 5.98 -27.69
CA PHE A 272 -9.86 6.23 -28.69
C PHE A 272 -10.36 7.18 -29.80
N ARG A 273 -11.58 6.99 -30.30
CA ARG A 273 -12.22 7.87 -31.29
C ARG A 273 -12.37 9.28 -30.75
N THR A 274 -12.83 9.44 -29.51
CA THR A 274 -13.01 10.74 -28.87
C THR A 274 -11.69 11.47 -28.72
N ARG A 275 -10.64 10.80 -28.28
CA ARG A 275 -9.28 11.39 -28.22
C ARG A 275 -8.75 11.76 -29.58
N ALA A 276 -8.91 10.89 -30.60
CA ALA A 276 -8.49 11.15 -31.95
C ALA A 276 -9.23 12.37 -32.52
N PHE A 277 -10.52 12.51 -32.24
CA PHE A 277 -11.32 13.67 -32.63
C PHE A 277 -10.86 14.97 -31.96
N CYS A 278 -10.55 14.93 -30.64
CA CYS A 278 -10.06 16.10 -29.92
C CYS A 278 -8.65 16.54 -30.36
N VAL A 279 -7.83 15.63 -30.90
CA VAL A 279 -6.48 15.96 -31.39
C VAL A 279 -6.51 16.47 -32.83
N ALA A 280 -7.54 16.08 -33.62
CA ALA A 280 -7.68 16.46 -35.01
C ALA A 280 -8.36 17.83 -35.23
N ASN A 281 -8.97 18.41 -34.19
CA ASN A 281 -9.58 19.73 -34.16
C ASN A 281 -8.90 20.64 -33.15
#